data_8f668775ed96c7848e06cc9616d94d3d
#
_entry.id   8f668775ed96c7848e06cc9616d94d3d
#
_cell.length_a   1.000
_cell.length_b   1.000
_cell.length_c   1.000
_cell.angle_alpha   90.00
_cell.angle_beta   90.00
_cell.angle_gamma   90.00
#
_symmetry.space_group_name_H-M   'P 1'
#
loop_
_entity.id
_entity.type
_entity.pdbx_description
1 polymer ?
#
loop_
_entity_poly.entity_id
_entity_poly.type
_entity_poly.pdbx_seq_one_letter_code
_entity_poly.pdbx_strand_id
1 'polypeptide(L)'
;MIEPDRSVDFVFTDPPFGDFIPYAEVNQINELWLPTVTERAEEVIISNAQNKSVDSYRNMLTKVFREIKRITKDDGAIAVVFHAAKATVWGAFSEAIKSAGLEIEQSSFLDKTQASFKQVVSRSAVQGDPLFLLKKSETEKTAVVSEEQILQQVVAENLHETEIEKRHCYSLYIGKCMENGIEVQRDAAQFYAVSYTHLTLPTSASV
;
A
#
# COMPACT_ATOMS: atom_id res chain seq x y z
N MET A 1 -19.61 -2.09 -20.36
CA MET A 1 -19.36 -3.50 -20.79
C MET A 1 -18.72 -4.18 -19.60
N ILE A 2 -19.22 -5.33 -19.15
CA ILE A 2 -18.64 -6.07 -18.01
C ILE A 2 -17.72 -7.13 -18.62
N GLU A 3 -16.44 -7.13 -18.21
CA GLU A 3 -15.49 -8.13 -18.69
C GLU A 3 -15.92 -9.54 -18.24
N PRO A 4 -15.79 -10.55 -19.12
CA PRO A 4 -16.10 -11.94 -18.77
C PRO A 4 -15.20 -12.47 -17.66
N ASP A 5 -15.64 -13.53 -16.97
CA ASP A 5 -14.81 -14.24 -16.00
C ASP A 5 -13.55 -14.79 -16.68
N ARG A 6 -12.40 -14.69 -16.01
CA ARG A 6 -11.12 -15.27 -16.45
C ARG A 6 -10.75 -14.91 -17.89
N SER A 7 -10.97 -13.66 -18.27
CA SER A 7 -10.70 -13.15 -19.63
C SER A 7 -9.43 -12.32 -19.74
N VAL A 8 -8.92 -11.82 -18.60
CA VAL A 8 -7.81 -10.86 -18.54
C VAL A 8 -6.51 -11.57 -18.14
N ASP A 9 -5.45 -11.38 -18.93
CA ASP A 9 -4.14 -11.97 -18.67
C ASP A 9 -3.35 -11.17 -17.63
N PHE A 10 -3.50 -9.84 -17.64
CA PHE A 10 -2.75 -8.96 -16.75
C PHE A 10 -3.59 -7.77 -16.30
N VAL A 11 -3.58 -7.50 -14.99
CA VAL A 11 -4.17 -6.30 -14.38
C VAL A 11 -3.06 -5.47 -13.77
N PHE A 12 -2.99 -4.19 -14.13
CA PHE A 12 -2.17 -3.20 -13.44
C PHE A 12 -3.09 -2.11 -12.91
N THR A 13 -3.02 -1.82 -11.61
CA THR A 13 -3.91 -0.85 -10.97
C THR A 13 -3.20 -0.04 -9.90
N ASP A 14 -3.66 1.19 -9.72
CA ASP A 14 -3.26 2.15 -8.70
C ASP A 14 -4.54 2.63 -8.00
N PRO A 15 -5.02 1.90 -6.98
CA PRO A 15 -6.28 2.24 -6.31
C PRO A 15 -6.12 3.47 -5.42
N PRO A 16 -7.22 4.17 -5.07
CA PRO A 16 -7.18 5.35 -4.20
C PRO A 16 -6.50 5.08 -2.85
N PHE A 17 -5.60 5.98 -2.41
CA PHE A 17 -4.77 5.85 -1.22
C PHE A 17 -5.45 6.32 0.09
N GLY A 18 -6.66 5.89 0.35
CA GLY A 18 -7.38 6.23 1.57
C GLY A 18 -7.95 7.65 1.57
N ASP A 19 -7.41 8.56 2.37
CA ASP A 19 -7.89 9.94 2.56
C ASP A 19 -7.12 10.99 1.75
N PHE A 20 -6.36 10.58 0.73
CA PHE A 20 -5.37 11.45 0.09
C PHE A 20 -5.98 12.40 -0.95
N ILE A 21 -6.83 11.92 -1.85
CA ILE A 21 -7.44 12.72 -2.92
C ILE A 21 -8.95 12.44 -2.98
N PRO A 22 -9.82 13.46 -2.82
CA PRO A 22 -11.25 13.33 -3.07
C PRO A 22 -11.52 13.44 -4.58
N TYR A 23 -11.41 12.32 -5.29
CA TYR A 23 -11.51 12.29 -6.75
C TYR A 23 -12.86 12.77 -7.27
N ALA A 24 -13.96 12.45 -6.58
CA ALA A 24 -15.28 12.93 -6.96
C ALA A 24 -15.40 14.46 -6.91
N GLU A 25 -14.60 15.13 -6.08
CA GLU A 25 -14.57 16.60 -5.99
C GLU A 25 -13.60 17.20 -7.02
N VAL A 26 -12.42 16.60 -7.15
CA VAL A 26 -11.38 17.07 -8.07
C VAL A 26 -11.82 16.91 -9.53
N ASN A 27 -12.47 15.81 -9.86
CA ASN A 27 -12.92 15.52 -11.22
C ASN A 27 -14.18 16.32 -11.63
N GLN A 28 -14.90 16.88 -10.67
CA GLN A 28 -16.18 17.55 -10.92
C GLN A 28 -16.10 18.61 -12.04
N ILE A 29 -15.02 19.37 -12.12
CA ILE A 29 -14.82 20.37 -13.16
C ILE A 29 -14.70 19.71 -14.55
N ASN A 30 -13.97 18.61 -14.64
CA ASN A 30 -13.79 17.87 -15.90
C ASN A 30 -15.09 17.15 -16.30
N GLU A 31 -15.83 16.66 -15.34
CA GLU A 31 -17.07 15.91 -15.54
C GLU A 31 -18.25 16.78 -15.98
N LEU A 32 -18.17 18.12 -15.82
CA LEU A 32 -19.17 19.04 -16.37
C LEU A 32 -19.38 18.90 -17.89
N TRP A 33 -18.39 18.35 -18.60
CA TRP A 33 -18.44 18.10 -20.04
C TRP A 33 -18.86 16.69 -20.41
N LEU A 34 -19.11 15.83 -19.42
CA LEU A 34 -19.51 14.44 -19.59
C LEU A 34 -21.01 14.25 -19.33
N PRO A 35 -21.65 13.23 -19.91
CA PRO A 35 -23.06 12.95 -19.67
C PRO A 35 -23.35 12.44 -18.26
N THR A 36 -22.33 12.01 -17.51
CA THR A 36 -22.44 11.47 -16.15
C THR A 36 -21.37 12.06 -15.27
N VAL A 37 -21.65 12.21 -13.99
CA VAL A 37 -20.71 12.64 -12.95
C VAL A 37 -20.43 11.48 -12.00
N THR A 38 -19.26 11.49 -11.38
CA THR A 38 -18.87 10.49 -10.37
C THR A 38 -19.81 10.60 -9.16
N GLU A 39 -20.45 9.51 -8.80
CA GLU A 39 -21.28 9.46 -7.60
C GLU A 39 -20.42 9.36 -6.34
N ARG A 40 -20.52 10.35 -5.47
CA ARG A 40 -19.77 10.37 -4.19
C ARG A 40 -20.04 9.15 -3.31
N ALA A 41 -21.23 8.57 -3.39
CA ALA A 41 -21.57 7.35 -2.65
C ALA A 41 -20.72 6.16 -3.06
N GLU A 42 -20.37 6.06 -4.33
CA GLU A 42 -19.57 4.97 -4.93
C GLU A 42 -18.04 5.22 -4.84
N GLU A 43 -17.61 6.40 -4.43
CA GLU A 43 -16.18 6.73 -4.32
C GLU A 43 -15.47 5.92 -3.23
N VAL A 44 -14.38 5.27 -3.60
CA VAL A 44 -13.51 4.53 -2.68
C VAL A 44 -12.58 5.50 -1.96
N ILE A 45 -13.00 6.00 -0.82
CA ILE A 45 -12.25 7.01 -0.03
C ILE A 45 -12.52 6.86 1.47
N ILE A 46 -11.58 7.31 2.29
CA ILE A 46 -11.80 7.58 3.72
C ILE A 46 -12.07 9.08 3.85
N SER A 47 -13.29 9.47 4.24
CA SER A 47 -13.69 10.87 4.32
C SER A 47 -14.76 11.11 5.38
N ASN A 48 -14.43 11.91 6.39
CA ASN A 48 -15.42 12.34 7.39
C ASN A 48 -16.55 13.16 6.77
N ALA A 49 -16.25 14.00 5.76
CA ALA A 49 -17.23 14.82 5.05
C ALA A 49 -18.26 13.97 4.27
N GLN A 50 -17.88 12.76 3.88
CA GLN A 50 -18.74 11.80 3.18
C GLN A 50 -19.23 10.68 4.11
N ASN A 51 -19.00 10.74 5.42
CA ASN A 51 -19.30 9.69 6.39
C ASN A 51 -18.70 8.31 6.00
N LYS A 52 -17.51 8.29 5.42
CA LYS A 52 -16.81 7.08 4.98
C LYS A 52 -15.63 6.78 5.91
N SER A 53 -15.76 5.71 6.68
CA SER A 53 -14.74 5.22 7.61
C SER A 53 -13.69 4.35 6.90
N VAL A 54 -12.64 3.97 7.64
CA VAL A 54 -11.64 2.97 7.21
C VAL A 54 -12.32 1.64 6.87
N ASP A 55 -13.34 1.22 7.63
CA ASP A 55 -14.09 0.00 7.36
C ASP A 55 -14.90 0.07 6.07
N SER A 56 -15.54 1.21 5.78
CA SER A 56 -16.24 1.39 4.51
C SER A 56 -15.27 1.36 3.33
N TYR A 57 -14.12 2.01 3.45
CA TYR A 57 -13.05 1.99 2.46
C TYR A 57 -12.55 0.55 2.21
N ARG A 58 -12.22 -0.21 3.28
CA ARG A 58 -11.83 -1.62 3.20
C ARG A 58 -12.88 -2.45 2.46
N ASN A 59 -14.17 -2.29 2.81
CA ASN A 59 -15.26 -3.05 2.20
C ASN A 59 -15.42 -2.73 0.71
N MET A 60 -15.25 -1.46 0.32
CA MET A 60 -15.29 -1.05 -1.08
C MET A 60 -14.09 -1.60 -1.87
N LEU A 61 -12.86 -1.50 -1.33
CA LEU A 61 -11.68 -2.12 -1.94
C LEU A 61 -11.83 -3.64 -2.07
N THR A 62 -12.42 -4.31 -1.08
CA THR A 62 -12.69 -5.75 -1.16
C THR A 62 -13.56 -6.09 -2.37
N LYS A 63 -14.59 -5.28 -2.66
CA LYS A 63 -15.43 -5.48 -3.86
C LYS A 63 -14.62 -5.32 -5.14
N VAL A 64 -13.76 -4.30 -5.20
CA VAL A 64 -12.87 -4.05 -6.36
C VAL A 64 -11.92 -5.24 -6.56
N PHE A 65 -11.25 -5.70 -5.51
CA PHE A 65 -10.33 -6.84 -5.60
C PHE A 65 -11.03 -8.16 -5.93
N ARG A 66 -12.28 -8.37 -5.48
CA ARG A 66 -13.08 -9.53 -5.89
C ARG A 66 -13.37 -9.49 -7.39
N GLU A 67 -13.69 -8.32 -7.93
CA GLU A 67 -13.93 -8.15 -9.35
C GLU A 67 -12.63 -8.36 -10.16
N ILE A 68 -11.51 -7.80 -9.73
CA ILE A 68 -10.20 -8.06 -10.32
C ILE A 68 -9.88 -9.56 -10.32
N LYS A 69 -10.10 -10.25 -9.19
CA LYS A 69 -9.92 -11.71 -9.10
C LYS A 69 -10.80 -12.47 -10.09
N ARG A 70 -12.08 -12.04 -10.24
CA ARG A 70 -13.06 -12.67 -11.13
C ARG A 70 -12.63 -12.62 -12.60
N ILE A 71 -12.22 -11.42 -13.06
CA ILE A 71 -11.86 -11.20 -14.47
C ILE A 71 -10.48 -11.75 -14.84
N THR A 72 -9.55 -11.82 -13.90
CA THR A 72 -8.18 -12.31 -14.15
C THR A 72 -8.19 -13.83 -14.35
N LYS A 73 -7.44 -14.33 -15.34
CA LYS A 73 -7.20 -15.75 -15.56
C LYS A 73 -6.51 -16.41 -14.38
N ASP A 74 -6.55 -17.74 -14.27
CA ASP A 74 -5.92 -18.45 -13.15
C ASP A 74 -4.39 -18.39 -13.22
N ASP A 75 -3.84 -18.28 -14.41
CA ASP A 75 -2.41 -18.04 -14.71
C ASP A 75 -2.08 -16.57 -14.98
N GLY A 76 -3.06 -15.68 -14.84
CA GLY A 76 -2.91 -14.24 -15.02
C GLY A 76 -2.21 -13.56 -13.84
N ALA A 77 -1.61 -12.41 -14.09
CA ALA A 77 -0.90 -11.63 -13.08
C ALA A 77 -1.67 -10.36 -12.68
N ILE A 78 -1.58 -10.00 -11.40
CA ILE A 78 -2.20 -8.77 -10.85
C ILE A 78 -1.10 -7.96 -10.18
N ALA A 79 -0.82 -6.77 -10.69
CA ALA A 79 0.14 -5.83 -10.12
C ALA A 79 -0.60 -4.61 -9.55
N VAL A 80 -0.32 -4.28 -8.30
CA VAL A 80 -0.95 -3.16 -7.58
C VAL A 80 0.12 -2.24 -7.05
N VAL A 81 0.06 -0.97 -7.43
CA VAL A 81 0.83 0.10 -6.79
C VAL A 81 -0.01 0.67 -5.67
N PHE A 82 0.57 0.84 -4.48
CA PHE A 82 -0.17 1.41 -3.36
C PHE A 82 0.76 2.18 -2.42
N HIS A 83 0.30 3.32 -1.94
CA HIS A 83 1.04 4.17 -1.02
C HIS A 83 0.16 4.67 0.11
N ALA A 84 0.62 4.56 1.35
CA ALA A 84 -0.02 5.19 2.50
C ALA A 84 1.01 5.54 3.57
N ALA A 85 0.75 6.61 4.33
CA ALA A 85 1.57 6.98 5.47
C ALA A 85 1.07 6.36 6.79
N LYS A 86 -0.21 5.98 6.85
CA LYS A 86 -0.88 5.48 8.06
C LYS A 86 -0.96 3.95 8.08
N ALA A 87 -0.62 3.34 9.20
CA ALA A 87 -0.73 1.90 9.41
C ALA A 87 -2.18 1.39 9.23
N THR A 88 -3.17 2.18 9.67
CA THR A 88 -4.59 1.82 9.53
C THR A 88 -5.04 1.68 8.07
N VAL A 89 -4.47 2.47 7.16
CA VAL A 89 -4.76 2.37 5.72
C VAL A 89 -4.09 1.13 5.13
N TRP A 90 -2.87 0.82 5.55
CA TRP A 90 -2.19 -0.43 5.18
C TRP A 90 -2.94 -1.66 5.66
N GLY A 91 -3.45 -1.64 6.90
CA GLY A 91 -4.29 -2.71 7.44
C GLY A 91 -5.55 -2.93 6.61
N ALA A 92 -6.27 -1.84 6.26
CA ALA A 92 -7.46 -1.91 5.43
C ALA A 92 -7.16 -2.47 4.02
N PHE A 93 -6.03 -2.08 3.41
CA PHE A 93 -5.58 -2.57 2.12
C PHE A 93 -5.25 -4.08 2.17
N SER A 94 -4.44 -4.52 3.15
CA SER A 94 -4.09 -5.92 3.35
C SER A 94 -5.33 -6.79 3.55
N GLU A 95 -6.24 -6.36 4.42
CA GLU A 95 -7.46 -7.09 4.73
C GLU A 95 -8.41 -7.16 3.52
N ALA A 96 -8.47 -6.10 2.69
CA ALA A 96 -9.26 -6.10 1.47
C ALA A 96 -8.76 -7.14 0.46
N ILE A 97 -7.43 -7.28 0.29
CA ILE A 97 -6.80 -8.29 -0.56
C ILE A 97 -7.15 -9.69 -0.05
N LYS A 98 -6.92 -9.97 1.24
CA LYS A 98 -7.21 -11.26 1.87
C LYS A 98 -8.70 -11.62 1.75
N SER A 99 -9.59 -10.70 2.11
CA SER A 99 -11.05 -10.90 2.03
C SER A 99 -11.57 -11.09 0.60
N ALA A 100 -10.82 -10.68 -0.41
CA ALA A 100 -11.11 -10.98 -1.80
C ALA A 100 -10.61 -12.36 -2.25
N GLY A 101 -9.85 -13.07 -1.42
CA GLY A 101 -9.22 -14.36 -1.74
C GLY A 101 -8.02 -14.17 -2.67
N LEU A 102 -7.27 -13.10 -2.45
CA LEU A 102 -5.98 -12.82 -3.06
C LEU A 102 -4.90 -12.83 -1.98
N GLU A 103 -3.67 -13.07 -2.36
CA GLU A 103 -2.51 -12.93 -1.48
C GLU A 103 -1.38 -12.20 -2.18
N ILE A 104 -0.53 -11.55 -1.40
CA ILE A 104 0.68 -10.91 -1.91
C ILE A 104 1.74 -12.00 -2.06
N GLU A 105 2.20 -12.18 -3.30
CA GLU A 105 3.25 -13.12 -3.64
C GLU A 105 4.63 -12.51 -3.49
N GLN A 106 4.77 -11.28 -4.01
CA GLN A 106 6.03 -10.55 -4.04
C GLN A 106 5.76 -9.05 -3.92
N SER A 107 6.69 -8.34 -3.31
CA SER A 107 6.74 -6.88 -3.30
C SER A 107 8.02 -6.34 -3.92
N SER A 108 7.93 -5.14 -4.46
CA SER A 108 9.01 -4.32 -4.96
C SER A 108 8.67 -2.86 -4.67
N PHE A 109 9.44 -1.93 -5.17
CA PHE A 109 9.08 -0.51 -5.14
C PHE A 109 9.41 0.15 -6.46
N LEU A 110 8.60 1.14 -6.82
CA LEU A 110 8.82 1.99 -7.97
C LEU A 110 9.61 3.21 -7.51
N ASP A 111 10.84 3.33 -8.00
CA ASP A 111 11.65 4.52 -7.77
C ASP A 111 11.15 5.67 -8.67
N LYS A 112 10.77 6.77 -8.04
CA LYS A 112 10.31 7.97 -8.74
C LYS A 112 11.50 8.88 -8.99
N THR A 113 11.85 9.06 -10.25
CA THR A 113 12.90 10.00 -10.68
C THR A 113 12.55 11.48 -10.38
N GLN A 114 11.25 11.78 -10.21
CA GLN A 114 10.78 13.11 -9.80
C GLN A 114 10.08 13.04 -8.44
N ALA A 115 10.65 13.69 -7.44
CA ALA A 115 10.01 13.84 -6.14
C ALA A 115 8.74 14.69 -6.24
N SER A 116 7.64 14.26 -5.61
CA SER A 116 6.45 15.10 -5.46
C SER A 116 6.76 16.32 -4.58
N PHE A 117 5.98 17.41 -4.69
CA PHE A 117 6.14 18.60 -3.87
C PHE A 117 6.19 18.26 -2.37
N LYS A 118 5.33 17.35 -1.90
CA LYS A 118 5.32 16.87 -0.51
C LYS A 118 6.61 16.15 -0.11
N GLN A 119 7.20 15.41 -1.02
CA GLN A 119 8.50 14.73 -0.79
C GLN A 119 9.67 15.72 -0.73
N VAL A 120 9.56 16.87 -1.42
CA VAL A 120 10.58 17.93 -1.37
C VAL A 120 10.53 18.69 -0.06
N VAL A 121 9.34 18.97 0.49
CA VAL A 121 9.16 19.84 1.67
C VAL A 121 9.09 19.08 3.01
N SER A 122 8.88 17.77 3.01
CA SER A 122 8.76 16.97 4.23
C SER A 122 9.92 15.98 4.39
N ARG A 123 10.62 16.07 5.52
CA ARG A 123 11.73 15.15 5.87
C ARG A 123 11.24 13.69 6.12
N SER A 124 9.97 13.50 6.46
CA SER A 124 9.36 12.19 6.72
C SER A 124 8.57 11.65 5.53
N ALA A 125 8.69 12.26 4.33
CA ALA A 125 8.00 11.74 3.16
C ALA A 125 8.66 10.46 2.68
N VAL A 126 7.85 9.41 2.54
CA VAL A 126 8.26 8.11 1.98
C VAL A 126 8.63 8.32 0.51
N GLN A 127 9.72 7.74 0.08
CA GLN A 127 10.16 7.76 -1.31
C GLN A 127 9.98 6.37 -1.92
N GLY A 128 9.52 6.33 -3.18
CA GLY A 128 9.13 5.11 -3.87
C GLY A 128 7.74 4.61 -3.44
N ASP A 129 6.98 4.12 -4.40
CA ASP A 129 5.69 3.49 -4.13
C ASP A 129 5.84 1.97 -4.13
N PRO A 130 5.41 1.27 -3.08
CA PRO A 130 5.35 -0.18 -3.09
C PRO A 130 4.52 -0.71 -4.26
N LEU A 131 5.07 -1.69 -4.95
CA LEU A 131 4.45 -2.45 -6.03
C LEU A 131 4.27 -3.89 -5.53
N PHE A 132 3.05 -4.37 -5.55
CA PHE A 132 2.69 -5.72 -5.09
C PHE A 132 2.26 -6.57 -6.27
N LEU A 133 2.83 -7.77 -6.38
CA LEU A 133 2.32 -8.82 -7.25
C LEU A 133 1.38 -9.69 -6.42
N LEU A 134 0.14 -9.80 -6.87
CA LEU A 134 -0.89 -10.59 -6.21
C LEU A 134 -1.17 -11.86 -7.00
N LYS A 135 -1.49 -12.93 -6.27
CA LYS A 135 -2.02 -14.17 -6.83
C LYS A 135 -3.31 -14.59 -6.15
N LYS A 136 -4.06 -15.47 -6.81
CA LYS A 136 -5.25 -16.10 -6.23
C LYS A 136 -4.83 -17.04 -5.11
N SER A 137 -5.45 -16.92 -3.95
CA SER A 137 -5.24 -17.81 -2.80
C SER A 137 -6.58 -18.26 -2.24
N GLU A 138 -6.61 -19.50 -1.77
CA GLU A 138 -7.74 -20.08 -1.04
C GLU A 138 -7.39 -20.34 0.43
N THR A 139 -6.12 -20.14 0.81
CA THR A 139 -5.62 -20.41 2.15
C THR A 139 -4.98 -19.17 2.77
N GLU A 140 -5.19 -18.97 4.07
CA GLU A 140 -4.50 -17.91 4.80
C GLU A 140 -3.04 -18.28 5.06
N LYS A 141 -2.13 -17.33 4.79
CA LYS A 141 -0.72 -17.46 5.21
C LYS A 141 -0.63 -17.31 6.72
N THR A 142 -0.02 -18.27 7.38
CA THR A 142 0.36 -18.14 8.78
C THR A 142 1.69 -17.41 8.88
N ALA A 143 1.71 -16.28 9.56
CA ALA A 143 2.94 -15.51 9.78
C ALA A 143 3.94 -16.32 10.61
N VAL A 144 5.15 -16.49 10.09
CA VAL A 144 6.27 -17.22 10.75
C VAL A 144 7.19 -16.25 11.49
N VAL A 145 7.18 -14.97 11.13
CA VAL A 145 8.03 -13.90 11.69
C VAL A 145 7.17 -12.81 12.31
N SER A 146 7.72 -12.06 13.26
CA SER A 146 7.04 -10.91 13.86
C SER A 146 7.35 -9.62 13.10
N GLU A 147 6.48 -8.60 13.25
CA GLU A 147 6.73 -7.27 12.71
C GLU A 147 8.06 -6.68 13.20
N GLU A 148 8.39 -6.89 14.48
CA GLU A 148 9.62 -6.41 15.08
C GLU A 148 10.87 -7.03 14.45
N GLN A 149 10.82 -8.32 14.11
CA GLN A 149 11.93 -8.99 13.41
C GLN A 149 12.12 -8.42 12.01
N ILE A 150 11.03 -8.12 11.29
CA ILE A 150 11.10 -7.46 9.98
C ILE A 150 11.70 -6.06 10.11
N LEU A 151 11.24 -5.28 11.10
CA LEU A 151 11.78 -3.95 11.35
C LEU A 151 13.28 -4.00 11.57
N GLN A 152 13.75 -4.86 12.49
CA GLN A 152 15.18 -5.02 12.80
C GLN A 152 15.97 -5.46 11.57
N GLN A 153 15.44 -6.37 10.77
CA GLN A 153 16.08 -6.83 9.55
C GLN A 153 16.23 -5.69 8.54
N VAL A 154 15.17 -4.95 8.25
CA VAL A 154 15.20 -3.83 7.30
C VAL A 154 16.17 -2.74 7.77
N VAL A 155 16.14 -2.39 9.06
CA VAL A 155 17.08 -1.40 9.61
C VAL A 155 18.53 -1.88 9.50
N ALA A 156 18.81 -3.14 9.85
CA ALA A 156 20.17 -3.69 9.80
C ALA A 156 20.73 -3.78 8.37
N GLU A 157 19.91 -4.19 7.41
CA GLU A 157 20.31 -4.29 6.00
C GLU A 157 20.62 -2.93 5.37
N ASN A 158 20.03 -1.83 5.88
CA ASN A 158 20.14 -0.49 5.30
C ASN A 158 20.88 0.52 6.21
N LEU A 159 21.61 0.05 7.21
CA LEU A 159 22.39 0.87 8.17
C LEU A 159 23.41 1.79 7.50
N HIS A 160 23.98 1.38 6.37
CA HIS A 160 25.08 2.08 5.68
C HIS A 160 24.62 2.95 4.51
N GLU A 161 23.32 3.03 4.27
CA GLU A 161 22.76 3.75 3.14
C GLU A 161 22.69 5.26 3.38
N THR A 162 22.64 6.02 2.28
CA THR A 162 22.49 7.48 2.31
C THR A 162 21.12 7.90 2.86
N GLU A 163 20.97 9.15 3.26
CA GLU A 163 19.68 9.72 3.71
C GLU A 163 18.54 9.56 2.68
N ILE A 164 18.87 9.54 1.39
CA ILE A 164 17.92 9.35 0.30
C ILE A 164 17.47 7.89 0.25
N GLU A 165 18.41 6.95 0.35
CA GLU A 165 18.13 5.51 0.34
C GLU A 165 17.33 5.08 1.57
N LYS A 166 17.59 5.69 2.73
CA LYS A 166 16.80 5.45 3.97
C LYS A 166 15.31 5.77 3.82
N ARG A 167 14.93 6.66 2.90
CA ARG A 167 13.53 6.96 2.62
C ARG A 167 12.78 5.79 1.95
N HIS A 168 13.50 4.85 1.34
CA HIS A 168 12.95 3.62 0.78
C HIS A 168 12.71 2.54 1.85
N CYS A 169 13.37 2.64 3.01
CA CYS A 169 13.29 1.61 4.06
C CYS A 169 11.87 1.37 4.55
N TYR A 170 11.02 2.41 4.62
CA TYR A 170 9.63 2.21 4.98
C TYR A 170 8.86 1.40 3.93
N SER A 171 9.10 1.64 2.65
CA SER A 171 8.48 0.86 1.58
C SER A 171 8.93 -0.61 1.60
N LEU A 172 10.22 -0.86 1.88
CA LEU A 172 10.77 -2.21 2.07
C LEU A 172 10.16 -2.91 3.29
N TYR A 173 10.03 -2.20 4.41
CA TYR A 173 9.40 -2.72 5.62
C TYR A 173 7.94 -3.11 5.36
N ILE A 174 7.15 -2.22 4.71
CA ILE A 174 5.79 -2.52 4.31
C ILE A 174 5.75 -3.75 3.41
N GLY A 175 6.58 -3.80 2.38
CA GLY A 175 6.65 -4.93 1.45
C GLY A 175 6.86 -6.25 2.17
N LYS A 176 7.88 -6.33 3.05
CA LYS A 176 8.18 -7.54 3.83
C LYS A 176 7.05 -7.92 4.80
N CYS A 177 6.41 -6.96 5.47
CA CYS A 177 5.25 -7.23 6.31
C CYS A 177 4.11 -7.85 5.50
N MET A 178 3.77 -7.25 4.37
CA MET A 178 2.67 -7.68 3.51
C MET A 178 2.90 -9.05 2.89
N GLU A 179 4.12 -9.35 2.40
CA GLU A 179 4.50 -10.68 1.87
C GLU A 179 4.35 -11.79 2.92
N ASN A 180 4.67 -11.50 4.18
CA ASN A 180 4.57 -12.44 5.29
C ASN A 180 3.18 -12.46 5.93
N GLY A 181 2.21 -11.72 5.41
CA GLY A 181 0.84 -11.65 5.96
C GLY A 181 0.75 -10.98 7.32
N ILE A 182 1.75 -10.17 7.68
CA ILE A 182 1.85 -9.47 8.97
C ILE A 182 1.12 -8.14 8.87
N GLU A 183 0.35 -7.84 9.92
CA GLU A 183 -0.30 -6.54 10.05
C GLU A 183 0.74 -5.44 10.31
N VAL A 184 0.68 -4.37 9.53
CA VAL A 184 1.51 -3.20 9.71
C VAL A 184 0.97 -2.40 10.89
N GLN A 185 1.77 -2.25 11.95
CA GLN A 185 1.39 -1.54 13.17
C GLN A 185 1.99 -0.13 13.25
N ARG A 186 3.07 0.14 12.51
CA ARG A 186 3.78 1.41 12.56
C ARG A 186 3.49 2.29 11.36
N ASP A 187 3.10 3.53 11.65
CA ASP A 187 3.06 4.60 10.66
C ASP A 187 4.48 4.97 10.19
N ALA A 188 4.61 5.63 9.04
CA ALA A 188 5.90 6.07 8.52
C ALA A 188 6.70 6.92 9.54
N ALA A 189 6.03 7.82 10.26
CA ALA A 189 6.68 8.65 11.29
C ALA A 189 7.22 7.81 12.46
N GLN A 190 6.47 6.81 12.92
CA GLN A 190 6.90 5.89 13.98
C GLN A 190 8.05 5.00 13.53
N PHE A 191 7.99 4.48 12.29
CA PHE A 191 9.07 3.70 11.71
C PHE A 191 10.38 4.50 11.68
N TYR A 192 10.37 5.71 11.16
CA TYR A 192 11.57 6.55 11.09
C TYR A 192 12.08 6.95 12.47
N ALA A 193 11.19 7.22 13.45
CA ALA A 193 11.62 7.52 14.82
C ALA A 193 12.43 6.37 15.43
N VAL A 194 11.99 5.12 15.23
CA VAL A 194 12.70 3.93 15.73
C VAL A 194 13.99 3.68 14.96
N SER A 195 13.98 3.79 13.64
CA SER A 195 15.17 3.57 12.82
C SER A 195 16.28 4.57 13.14
N TYR A 196 15.97 5.85 13.39
CA TYR A 196 16.95 6.85 13.83
C TYR A 196 17.57 6.54 15.20
N THR A 197 16.78 6.03 16.15
CA THR A 197 17.32 5.67 17.49
C THR A 197 18.28 4.48 17.42
N HIS A 198 18.02 3.48 16.59
CA HIS A 198 18.94 2.35 16.36
C HIS A 198 20.23 2.76 15.63
N LEU A 199 20.17 3.79 14.79
CA LEU A 199 21.33 4.31 14.04
C LEU A 199 22.24 5.19 14.91
N THR A 200 21.74 5.75 16.02
CA THR A 200 22.48 6.68 16.89
C THR A 200 23.06 6.05 18.16
N LEU A 201 22.68 4.80 18.48
CA LEU A 201 23.31 4.09 19.59
C LEU A 201 24.72 3.64 19.17
N PRO A 202 25.79 4.04 19.88
CA PRO A 202 27.10 3.50 19.62
C PRO A 202 27.02 1.99 19.87
N THR A 203 27.45 1.20 18.87
CA THR A 203 27.75 -0.20 19.07
C THR A 203 28.76 -0.25 20.23
N SER A 204 28.32 -0.68 21.40
CA SER A 204 29.22 -0.93 22.53
C SER A 204 30.27 -1.90 22.04
N ALA A 205 31.46 -1.35 21.79
CA ALA A 205 32.60 -2.14 21.48
C ALA A 205 32.81 -3.16 22.60
N SER A 206 32.77 -4.42 22.22
CA SER A 206 33.27 -5.53 23.04
C SER A 206 34.72 -5.22 23.41
N VAL A 207 34.94 -5.12 24.68
CA VAL A 207 36.26 -5.24 25.30
C VAL A 207 36.66 -6.71 25.34
#